data_78a051b0638105c430e6a5541a924399
#
_entry.id   78a051b0638105c430e6a5541a924399
#
_cell.length_a   1.000
_cell.length_b   1.000
_cell.length_c   1.000
_cell.angle_alpha   90.00
_cell.angle_beta   90.00
_cell.angle_gamma   90.00
#
_symmetry.space_group_name_H-M   'P 1'
#
loop_
_entity.id
_entity.type
_entity.pdbx_description
1 polymer ?
#
loop_
_entity_poly.entity_id
_entity_poly.type
_entity_poly.pdbx_seq_one_letter_code
_entity_poly.pdbx_strand_id
1 'polypeptide(L)'
;MTLTLHDIKVWNTGEVIDLIVPSDTDETVDASVMTIAPGFEDPHVHFRDPGQTYKESMVSGCAAAASGGYTNVLIMPNTVPAMDGVKVTAGEQGASEVLDAGFDTVIDYLQHYEQAHDVTLPVRYDLCVCASKGRAGKEATDVADWVGYLPEHDDDNKDAYQLCHPVTAISDDGSAVTPEILDQVFDNVKESGLYLIEHCEHHDTGAVNEGPVSRELGVPGIPEDTELRIVERDIEMARKTGVHVHFQHVSTAISFDAIRKAKAEGLPITCETAPHYIALCDEALLKYGTLAKMNPPLRSEEDRKATIAAVADGTVDLLATDHAPHTMEEKDLGFLDAPNGIIGLECAYGVCHKILVDGGFISDERLIELMSTAPAELMGHIKADITALLDEYADAVPGDDDTKRVLDLGKVPAEDRADLVVLNIDEKWTVDPERFHSSARNTPFGGWQVTGQPLATIIGSKLVFSRINKED
;
A
#
# COMPACT_ATOMS: atom_id res chain seq x y z
N MET A 1 18.95 11.91 21.96
CA MET A 1 18.49 13.24 21.52
C MET A 1 17.03 13.13 21.15
N THR A 2 16.29 14.21 21.07
CA THR A 2 14.82 14.17 20.91
C THR A 2 14.34 15.25 19.96
N LEU A 3 13.30 14.92 19.17
CA LEU A 3 12.45 15.88 18.49
C LEU A 3 11.24 16.16 19.40
N THR A 4 11.06 17.39 19.82
CA THR A 4 9.91 17.82 20.63
C THR A 4 8.97 18.63 19.76
N LEU A 5 7.73 18.16 19.64
CA LEU A 5 6.64 18.78 18.89
C LEU A 5 5.66 19.39 19.89
N HIS A 6 5.65 20.72 19.99
CA HIS A 6 4.73 21.46 20.86
C HIS A 6 3.39 21.69 20.17
N ASP A 7 2.30 21.51 20.91
CA ASP A 7 0.94 21.83 20.47
C ASP A 7 0.43 20.99 19.28
N ILE A 8 0.96 19.76 19.10
CA ILE A 8 0.49 18.85 18.07
C ILE A 8 -0.92 18.34 18.37
N LYS A 9 -1.75 18.24 17.34
CA LYS A 9 -3.14 17.81 17.45
C LYS A 9 -3.26 16.28 17.26
N VAL A 10 -4.04 15.62 18.10
CA VAL A 10 -4.38 14.19 17.93
C VAL A 10 -5.51 14.08 16.89
N TRP A 11 -5.33 13.24 15.89
CA TRP A 11 -6.16 13.17 14.68
C TRP A 11 -7.67 12.93 14.90
N ASN A 12 -8.05 12.10 15.86
CA ASN A 12 -9.44 11.65 16.06
C ASN A 12 -10.14 12.34 17.24
N THR A 13 -9.39 12.99 18.13
CA THR A 13 -9.96 13.69 19.30
C THR A 13 -9.84 15.20 19.19
N GLY A 14 -8.88 15.68 18.37
CA GLY A 14 -8.52 17.09 18.30
C GLY A 14 -7.80 17.61 19.56
N GLU A 15 -7.46 16.70 20.49
CA GLU A 15 -6.68 17.09 21.68
C GLU A 15 -5.32 17.61 21.28
N VAL A 16 -4.89 18.68 21.96
CA VAL A 16 -3.57 19.29 21.74
C VAL A 16 -2.60 18.83 22.84
N ILE A 17 -1.50 18.25 22.42
CA ILE A 17 -0.48 17.65 23.30
C ILE A 17 0.93 18.12 22.95
N ASP A 18 1.90 17.86 23.82
CA ASP A 18 3.32 17.86 23.44
C ASP A 18 3.78 16.42 23.21
N LEU A 19 4.48 16.20 22.10
CA LEU A 19 5.02 14.89 21.75
C LEU A 19 6.55 14.95 21.71
N ILE A 20 7.20 14.03 22.42
CA ILE A 20 8.66 13.88 22.46
C ILE A 20 9.02 12.57 21.76
N VAL A 21 9.78 12.66 20.68
CA VAL A 21 10.18 11.51 19.83
C VAL A 21 11.70 11.31 19.96
N PRO A 22 12.19 10.11 20.28
CA PRO A 22 13.60 9.78 20.15
C PRO A 22 14.13 10.06 18.73
N SER A 23 15.24 10.79 18.63
CA SER A 23 15.79 11.30 17.38
C SER A 23 17.32 11.36 17.45
N ASP A 24 17.99 11.54 16.33
CA ASP A 24 19.45 11.73 16.23
C ASP A 24 19.89 13.17 16.52
N THR A 25 18.97 14.13 16.55
CA THR A 25 19.19 15.54 16.83
C THR A 25 18.27 16.03 17.94
N ASP A 26 18.69 17.07 18.69
CA ASP A 26 17.81 17.76 19.64
C ASP A 26 17.16 18.94 18.94
N GLU A 27 15.86 18.82 18.72
CA GLU A 27 15.06 19.86 18.06
C GLU A 27 13.77 20.12 18.82
N THR A 28 13.30 21.35 18.80
CA THR A 28 12.01 21.76 19.36
C THR A 28 11.26 22.57 18.31
N VAL A 29 10.02 22.17 18.01
CA VAL A 29 9.21 22.70 16.91
C VAL A 29 7.84 23.08 17.42
N ASP A 30 7.31 24.23 16.98
CA ASP A 30 5.90 24.56 17.08
C ASP A 30 5.13 23.68 16.09
N ALA A 31 4.33 22.74 16.59
CA ALA A 31 3.57 21.79 15.83
C ALA A 31 2.05 22.09 15.80
N SER A 32 1.67 23.33 16.11
CA SER A 32 0.25 23.75 16.21
C SER A 32 -0.55 23.56 14.91
N VAL A 33 0.13 23.45 13.76
CA VAL A 33 -0.48 23.15 12.45
C VAL A 33 -0.35 21.67 12.08
N MET A 34 0.21 20.84 12.96
CA MET A 34 0.47 19.42 12.67
C MET A 34 -0.52 18.53 13.41
N THR A 35 -0.71 17.35 12.85
CA THR A 35 -1.59 16.30 13.40
C THR A 35 -0.79 15.00 13.53
N ILE A 36 -0.90 14.34 14.69
CA ILE A 36 -0.36 13.01 14.91
C ILE A 36 -1.44 11.96 14.68
N ALA A 37 -1.15 10.94 13.89
CA ALA A 37 -2.06 9.85 13.54
C ALA A 37 -1.33 8.49 13.57
N PRO A 38 -2.07 7.36 13.58
CA PRO A 38 -1.46 6.05 13.33
C PRO A 38 -0.77 6.05 11.97
N GLY A 39 0.40 5.44 11.87
CA GLY A 39 1.17 5.37 10.62
C GLY A 39 0.38 4.68 9.51
N PHE A 40 0.58 5.10 8.28
CA PHE A 40 -0.10 4.50 7.13
C PHE A 40 0.40 3.07 6.88
N GLU A 41 -0.45 2.26 6.27
CA GLU A 41 -0.10 0.94 5.71
C GLU A 41 -0.58 0.84 4.27
N ASP A 42 0.20 0.11 3.46
CA ASP A 42 -0.14 -0.09 2.06
C ASP A 42 -0.14 -1.59 1.73
N PRO A 43 -1.29 -2.21 1.53
CA PRO A 43 -1.37 -3.64 1.22
C PRO A 43 -1.02 -3.97 -0.24
N HIS A 44 -0.53 -3.00 -1.03
CA HIS A 44 -0.31 -3.20 -2.45
C HIS A 44 0.86 -2.37 -3.00
N VAL A 45 2.09 -2.93 -2.94
CA VAL A 45 3.28 -2.31 -3.53
C VAL A 45 4.11 -3.31 -4.34
N HIS A 46 4.80 -2.80 -5.37
CA HIS A 46 5.66 -3.58 -6.25
C HIS A 46 7.13 -3.16 -6.09
N PHE A 47 7.77 -3.57 -5.01
CA PHE A 47 9.22 -3.47 -4.93
C PHE A 47 9.83 -4.52 -5.85
N ARG A 48 10.70 -4.08 -6.73
CA ARG A 48 11.19 -4.89 -7.86
C ARG A 48 12.44 -5.72 -7.52
N ASP A 49 12.63 -6.02 -6.26
CA ASP A 49 13.75 -6.75 -5.68
C ASP A 49 13.25 -8.10 -5.15
N PRO A 50 13.79 -9.21 -5.64
CA PRO A 50 14.89 -9.34 -6.60
C PRO A 50 14.50 -9.17 -8.07
N GLY A 51 15.52 -9.01 -8.91
CA GLY A 51 15.49 -9.24 -10.35
C GLY A 51 15.24 -8.03 -11.24
N GLN A 52 14.68 -6.95 -10.71
CA GLN A 52 14.45 -5.69 -11.42
C GLN A 52 14.82 -4.48 -10.56
N THR A 53 15.83 -4.61 -9.73
CA THR A 53 16.32 -3.59 -8.78
C THR A 53 16.70 -2.27 -9.44
N TYR A 54 16.95 -2.27 -10.75
CA TYR A 54 17.16 -1.07 -11.56
C TYR A 54 15.89 -0.18 -11.68
N LYS A 55 14.70 -0.72 -11.39
CA LYS A 55 13.44 0.03 -11.32
C LYS A 55 13.18 0.53 -9.90
N GLU A 56 13.30 -0.38 -8.93
CA GLU A 56 13.09 -0.11 -7.51
C GLU A 56 13.74 -1.21 -6.69
N SER A 57 14.51 -0.85 -5.66
CA SER A 57 15.05 -1.79 -4.69
C SER A 57 14.24 -1.77 -3.41
N MET A 58 14.46 -2.74 -2.52
CA MET A 58 13.90 -2.69 -1.15
C MET A 58 14.29 -1.40 -0.42
N VAL A 59 15.54 -0.94 -0.59
CA VAL A 59 16.04 0.27 0.08
C VAL A 59 15.30 1.52 -0.41
N SER A 60 15.18 1.71 -1.72
CA SER A 60 14.52 2.90 -2.27
C SER A 60 13.00 2.86 -2.09
N GLY A 61 12.37 1.69 -2.24
CA GLY A 61 10.94 1.51 -1.99
C GLY A 61 10.55 1.76 -0.54
N CYS A 62 11.31 1.21 0.42
CA CYS A 62 11.09 1.48 1.84
C CYS A 62 11.35 2.95 2.21
N ALA A 63 12.32 3.61 1.57
CA ALA A 63 12.54 5.05 1.76
C ALA A 63 11.38 5.89 1.22
N ALA A 64 10.83 5.50 0.06
CA ALA A 64 9.63 6.13 -0.50
C ALA A 64 8.40 5.92 0.40
N ALA A 65 8.22 4.72 0.94
CA ALA A 65 7.15 4.43 1.91
C ALA A 65 7.28 5.30 3.16
N ALA A 66 8.47 5.36 3.76
CA ALA A 66 8.72 6.21 4.94
C ALA A 66 8.44 7.68 4.65
N SER A 67 8.82 8.20 3.48
CA SER A 67 8.57 9.59 3.12
C SER A 67 7.09 9.89 2.84
N GLY A 68 6.32 8.87 2.44
CA GLY A 68 4.89 8.93 2.26
C GLY A 68 4.06 8.76 3.55
N GLY A 69 4.71 8.54 4.71
CA GLY A 69 4.03 8.32 5.99
C GLY A 69 3.65 6.87 6.28
N TYR A 70 4.08 5.94 5.42
CA TYR A 70 3.82 4.51 5.59
C TYR A 70 4.78 3.89 6.60
N THR A 71 4.26 3.03 7.43
CA THR A 71 5.00 2.31 8.46
C THR A 71 5.11 0.81 8.18
N ASN A 72 4.21 0.30 7.36
CA ASN A 72 4.26 -1.06 6.84
C ASN A 72 3.72 -1.11 5.41
N VAL A 73 4.22 -2.06 4.62
CA VAL A 73 3.76 -2.32 3.25
C VAL A 73 3.67 -3.82 2.98
N LEU A 74 2.74 -4.25 2.14
CA LEU A 74 2.65 -5.63 1.65
C LEU A 74 3.25 -5.69 0.24
N ILE A 75 4.32 -6.46 0.09
CA ILE A 75 5.04 -6.62 -1.18
C ILE A 75 4.35 -7.69 -2.02
N MET A 76 3.88 -7.29 -3.22
CA MET A 76 3.25 -8.19 -4.18
C MET A 76 4.22 -9.23 -4.73
N PRO A 77 3.73 -10.43 -5.11
CA PRO A 77 4.59 -11.58 -5.40
C PRO A 77 5.23 -11.57 -6.78
N ASN A 78 5.04 -10.53 -7.58
CA ASN A 78 5.50 -10.41 -8.95
C ASN A 78 6.96 -9.95 -9.09
N THR A 79 7.82 -10.39 -8.18
CA THR A 79 9.28 -10.32 -8.29
C THR A 79 9.81 -11.23 -9.39
N VAL A 80 11.11 -11.16 -9.69
CA VAL A 80 11.75 -12.01 -10.70
C VAL A 80 13.06 -12.60 -10.12
N PRO A 81 13.08 -13.88 -9.71
CA PRO A 81 11.99 -14.87 -9.78
C PRO A 81 10.76 -14.51 -8.94
N ALA A 82 9.65 -15.20 -9.22
CA ALA A 82 8.39 -14.97 -8.50
C ALA A 82 8.47 -15.47 -7.04
N MET A 83 7.71 -14.84 -6.15
CA MET A 83 7.66 -15.20 -4.72
C MET A 83 6.66 -16.35 -4.49
N ASP A 84 7.00 -17.55 -4.94
CA ASP A 84 6.10 -18.72 -4.95
C ASP A 84 6.51 -19.84 -3.97
N GLY A 85 7.57 -19.63 -3.19
CA GLY A 85 8.14 -20.63 -2.27
C GLY A 85 9.00 -21.68 -2.96
N VAL A 86 9.05 -21.71 -4.30
CA VAL A 86 9.86 -22.67 -5.06
C VAL A 86 11.33 -22.23 -5.06
N LYS A 87 12.24 -23.21 -5.06
CA LYS A 87 13.68 -22.92 -5.16
C LYS A 87 14.02 -22.29 -6.50
N VAL A 88 14.76 -21.19 -6.46
CA VAL A 88 15.25 -20.51 -7.67
C VAL A 88 16.27 -21.38 -8.42
N THR A 89 16.20 -21.32 -9.74
CA THR A 89 17.10 -22.08 -10.61
C THR A 89 18.24 -21.19 -11.12
N ALA A 90 19.48 -21.64 -10.96
CA ALA A 90 20.63 -20.89 -11.44
C ALA A 90 20.53 -20.61 -12.96
N GLY A 91 20.69 -19.34 -13.34
CA GLY A 91 20.57 -18.85 -14.71
C GLY A 91 19.20 -18.27 -15.07
N GLU A 92 18.19 -18.33 -14.19
CA GLU A 92 16.97 -17.53 -14.31
C GLU A 92 17.29 -16.05 -14.07
N GLN A 93 16.48 -15.18 -14.65
CA GLN A 93 16.60 -13.73 -14.41
C GLN A 93 16.42 -13.45 -12.92
N GLY A 94 17.32 -12.66 -12.33
CA GLY A 94 17.27 -12.28 -10.91
C GLY A 94 17.73 -13.38 -9.93
N ALA A 95 17.87 -14.64 -10.37
CA ALA A 95 18.26 -15.74 -9.49
C ALA A 95 19.63 -15.52 -8.81
N SER A 96 20.56 -14.81 -9.46
CA SER A 96 21.87 -14.51 -8.87
C SER A 96 21.77 -13.65 -7.62
N GLU A 97 20.82 -12.71 -7.54
CA GLU A 97 20.63 -11.85 -6.37
C GLU A 97 20.26 -12.69 -5.12
N VAL A 98 19.41 -13.69 -5.30
CA VAL A 98 18.97 -14.61 -4.25
C VAL A 98 20.09 -15.60 -3.86
N LEU A 99 20.69 -16.27 -4.88
CA LEU A 99 21.68 -17.34 -4.66
C LEU A 99 23.01 -16.80 -4.12
N ASP A 100 23.48 -15.65 -4.60
CA ASP A 100 24.73 -15.02 -4.14
C ASP A 100 24.59 -14.49 -2.70
N ALA A 101 23.37 -14.13 -2.30
CA ALA A 101 23.04 -13.81 -0.92
C ALA A 101 22.96 -15.04 0.00
N GLY A 102 23.00 -16.26 -0.57
CA GLY A 102 23.05 -17.52 0.17
C GLY A 102 21.68 -18.16 0.43
N PHE A 103 20.63 -17.75 -0.29
CA PHE A 103 19.27 -18.25 -0.13
C PHE A 103 18.84 -19.10 -1.33
N ASP A 104 17.88 -19.99 -1.10
CA ASP A 104 17.34 -20.89 -2.11
C ASP A 104 16.00 -20.41 -2.70
N THR A 105 15.26 -19.57 -1.97
CA THR A 105 13.93 -19.05 -2.37
C THR A 105 13.88 -17.53 -2.25
N VAL A 106 12.97 -16.89 -2.99
CA VAL A 106 12.75 -15.44 -2.88
C VAL A 106 12.19 -15.09 -1.50
N ILE A 107 11.35 -15.94 -0.90
CA ILE A 107 10.80 -15.70 0.44
C ILE A 107 11.93 -15.66 1.47
N ASP A 108 12.83 -16.65 1.49
CA ASP A 108 13.98 -16.65 2.40
C ASP A 108 14.87 -15.43 2.22
N TYR A 109 15.13 -15.04 0.97
CA TYR A 109 15.93 -13.86 0.66
C TYR A 109 15.30 -12.58 1.24
N LEU A 110 14.00 -12.38 1.05
CA LEU A 110 13.31 -11.20 1.56
C LEU A 110 13.14 -11.25 3.09
N GLN A 111 12.95 -12.42 3.70
CA GLN A 111 12.95 -12.57 5.15
C GLN A 111 14.25 -12.10 5.81
N HIS A 112 15.37 -12.23 5.11
CA HIS A 112 16.71 -11.94 5.62
C HIS A 112 17.40 -10.79 4.87
N TYR A 113 16.64 -9.98 4.15
CA TYR A 113 17.17 -8.93 3.28
C TYR A 113 18.11 -7.97 3.99
N GLU A 114 17.71 -7.46 5.16
CA GLU A 114 18.51 -6.51 5.94
C GLU A 114 19.84 -7.13 6.38
N GLN A 115 19.80 -8.39 6.80
CA GLN A 115 21.01 -9.12 7.19
C GLN A 115 21.91 -9.42 5.97
N ALA A 116 21.33 -9.81 4.83
CA ALA A 116 22.07 -10.13 3.61
C ALA A 116 22.81 -8.93 3.02
N HIS A 117 22.23 -7.75 3.16
CA HIS A 117 22.75 -6.50 2.58
C HIS A 117 23.41 -5.55 3.60
N ASP A 118 23.46 -5.93 4.89
CA ASP A 118 23.97 -5.08 5.99
C ASP A 118 23.33 -3.68 5.99
N VAL A 119 21.98 -3.65 5.87
CA VAL A 119 21.18 -2.44 5.87
C VAL A 119 20.10 -2.49 6.94
N THR A 120 19.55 -1.34 7.30
CA THR A 120 18.32 -1.23 8.09
C THR A 120 17.29 -0.49 7.25
N LEU A 121 16.15 -1.13 7.04
CA LEU A 121 15.06 -0.53 6.29
C LEU A 121 14.21 0.37 7.20
N PRO A 122 13.78 1.53 6.71
CA PRO A 122 13.06 2.50 7.55
C PRO A 122 11.60 2.12 7.82
N VAL A 123 11.04 1.15 7.11
CA VAL A 123 9.66 0.67 7.28
C VAL A 123 9.63 -0.85 7.38
N ARG A 124 8.57 -1.38 7.97
CA ARG A 124 8.30 -2.82 7.98
C ARG A 124 7.68 -3.26 6.66
N TYR A 125 7.71 -4.55 6.38
CA TYR A 125 7.01 -5.12 5.25
C TYR A 125 6.56 -6.56 5.52
N ASP A 126 5.45 -6.90 4.91
CA ASP A 126 4.93 -8.25 4.81
C ASP A 126 5.08 -8.75 3.38
N LEU A 127 4.94 -10.05 3.19
CA LEU A 127 5.10 -10.69 1.90
C LEU A 127 3.77 -11.29 1.42
N CYS A 128 3.51 -11.17 0.14
CA CYS A 128 2.43 -11.88 -0.54
C CYS A 128 3.02 -13.03 -1.33
N VAL A 129 2.53 -14.27 -1.14
CA VAL A 129 2.99 -15.41 -1.93
C VAL A 129 2.17 -15.58 -3.20
N CYS A 130 2.78 -16.09 -4.28
CA CYS A 130 2.07 -16.39 -5.51
C CYS A 130 0.98 -17.43 -5.29
N ALA A 131 -0.18 -17.25 -5.93
CA ALA A 131 -1.22 -18.27 -6.02
C ALA A 131 -0.77 -19.42 -6.94
N SER A 132 0.00 -19.14 -7.99
CA SER A 132 0.53 -20.13 -8.92
C SER A 132 2.06 -20.14 -9.00
N LYS A 133 2.64 -21.30 -9.26
CA LYS A 133 4.09 -21.47 -9.43
C LYS A 133 4.59 -20.63 -10.62
N GLY A 134 5.61 -19.82 -10.35
CA GLY A 134 6.16 -18.87 -11.29
C GLY A 134 5.18 -17.82 -11.79
N ARG A 135 4.04 -17.62 -11.09
CA ARG A 135 2.92 -16.76 -11.55
C ARG A 135 2.41 -17.14 -12.96
N ALA A 136 2.48 -18.42 -13.28
CA ALA A 136 2.16 -18.90 -14.63
C ALA A 136 0.68 -19.27 -14.84
N GLY A 137 -0.14 -19.26 -13.77
CA GLY A 137 -1.56 -19.61 -13.81
C GLY A 137 -1.86 -21.07 -14.19
N LYS A 138 -0.88 -21.98 -14.11
CA LYS A 138 -1.01 -23.38 -14.59
C LYS A 138 -1.04 -24.40 -13.47
N GLU A 139 -0.37 -24.14 -12.39
CA GLU A 139 -0.24 -25.00 -11.23
C GLU A 139 -0.24 -24.13 -9.97
N ALA A 140 -1.13 -24.41 -9.03
CA ALA A 140 -1.18 -23.70 -7.77
C ALA A 140 0.11 -23.96 -6.97
N THR A 141 0.52 -22.99 -6.15
CA THR A 141 1.61 -23.20 -5.20
C THR A 141 1.23 -24.24 -4.16
N ASP A 142 2.21 -24.86 -3.56
CA ASP A 142 2.00 -25.82 -2.47
C ASP A 142 2.17 -25.11 -1.14
N VAL A 143 1.17 -25.15 -0.27
CA VAL A 143 1.22 -24.54 1.07
C VAL A 143 2.44 -25.00 1.84
N ALA A 144 2.89 -26.26 1.64
CA ALA A 144 4.06 -26.81 2.29
C ALA A 144 5.38 -26.04 1.95
N ASP A 145 5.44 -25.36 0.80
CA ASP A 145 6.62 -24.62 0.38
C ASP A 145 6.77 -23.26 1.09
N TRP A 146 5.70 -22.75 1.71
CA TRP A 146 5.70 -21.42 2.34
C TRP A 146 5.00 -21.34 3.71
N VAL A 147 4.40 -22.42 4.21
CA VAL A 147 3.71 -22.44 5.52
C VAL A 147 4.61 -22.04 6.69
N GLY A 148 5.92 -22.28 6.59
CA GLY A 148 6.90 -21.89 7.61
C GLY A 148 7.12 -20.38 7.76
N TYR A 149 6.56 -19.59 6.85
CA TYR A 149 6.67 -18.12 6.86
C TYR A 149 5.36 -17.41 7.27
N LEU A 150 4.34 -18.17 7.67
CA LEU A 150 3.11 -17.60 8.20
C LEU A 150 3.36 -16.90 9.53
N PRO A 151 2.56 -15.88 9.88
CA PRO A 151 2.63 -15.26 11.19
C PRO A 151 2.49 -16.33 12.29
N GLU A 152 3.45 -16.39 13.20
CA GLU A 152 3.28 -17.23 14.39
C GLU A 152 2.20 -16.60 15.27
N HIS A 153 1.09 -17.32 15.45
CA HIS A 153 0.05 -16.98 16.41
C HIS A 153 0.51 -17.36 17.82
N ASP A 154 1.56 -16.72 18.31
CA ASP A 154 1.97 -16.81 19.69
C ASP A 154 1.52 -15.53 20.40
N ASP A 155 0.35 -15.60 21.05
CA ASP A 155 -0.23 -14.51 21.84
C ASP A 155 0.70 -14.04 22.97
N ASP A 156 1.73 -14.84 23.32
CA ASP A 156 2.68 -14.55 24.39
C ASP A 156 3.99 -13.89 23.89
N ASN A 157 4.24 -13.81 22.56
CA ASN A 157 5.48 -13.25 22.01
C ASN A 157 5.23 -12.16 20.95
N LYS A 158 4.78 -11.02 21.41
CA LYS A 158 4.58 -9.82 20.56
C LYS A 158 5.86 -9.31 19.86
N ASP A 159 7.04 -9.70 20.38
CA ASP A 159 8.34 -9.31 19.78
C ASP A 159 8.73 -10.20 18.58
N ALA A 160 8.23 -11.44 18.49
CA ALA A 160 8.54 -12.34 17.37
C ALA A 160 7.94 -11.81 16.05
N TYR A 161 6.78 -11.17 16.11
CA TYR A 161 6.15 -10.52 14.95
C TYR A 161 6.97 -9.37 14.36
N GLN A 162 7.88 -8.77 15.13
CA GLN A 162 8.70 -7.64 14.69
C GLN A 162 9.98 -8.05 13.93
N LEU A 163 10.36 -9.32 13.96
CA LEU A 163 11.62 -9.80 13.38
C LEU A 163 11.45 -10.64 12.11
N CYS A 164 10.23 -11.10 11.82
CA CYS A 164 9.91 -11.85 10.60
C CYS A 164 9.06 -10.97 9.68
N HIS A 165 9.37 -10.98 8.41
CA HIS A 165 8.53 -10.42 7.36
C HIS A 165 7.55 -11.51 6.90
N PRO A 166 6.38 -11.69 7.56
CA PRO A 166 5.54 -12.86 7.35
C PRO A 166 4.88 -12.86 5.99
N VAL A 167 4.53 -14.05 5.52
CA VAL A 167 3.59 -14.19 4.40
C VAL A 167 2.17 -14.04 4.95
N THR A 168 1.48 -12.97 4.55
CA THR A 168 0.16 -12.61 5.08
C THR A 168 -0.97 -12.74 4.06
N ALA A 169 -0.66 -12.90 2.77
CA ALA A 169 -1.66 -12.99 1.70
C ALA A 169 -1.20 -13.89 0.54
N ILE A 170 -2.15 -14.26 -0.30
CA ILE A 170 -1.94 -15.03 -1.54
C ILE A 170 -2.46 -14.21 -2.72
N SER A 171 -1.66 -14.07 -3.80
CA SER A 171 -2.05 -13.35 -5.02
C SER A 171 -1.24 -13.81 -6.23
N ASP A 172 -1.81 -13.72 -7.42
CA ASP A 172 -1.03 -13.71 -8.68
C ASP A 172 -0.96 -12.30 -9.29
N ASP A 173 -0.97 -11.26 -8.46
CA ASP A 173 -1.07 -9.87 -8.88
C ASP A 173 -0.30 -9.52 -10.15
N GLY A 174 -0.92 -8.65 -10.96
CA GLY A 174 -0.61 -8.40 -12.36
C GLY A 174 -1.31 -9.36 -13.32
N SER A 175 -2.05 -10.37 -12.78
CA SER A 175 -3.01 -11.22 -13.51
C SER A 175 -4.00 -11.85 -12.53
N ALA A 176 -5.22 -12.13 -13.00
CA ALA A 176 -6.19 -12.88 -12.21
C ALA A 176 -5.79 -14.35 -12.08
N VAL A 177 -6.19 -14.98 -10.97
CA VAL A 177 -6.10 -16.43 -10.81
C VAL A 177 -6.85 -17.12 -11.94
N THR A 178 -6.21 -18.08 -12.62
CA THR A 178 -6.83 -18.75 -13.77
C THR A 178 -7.88 -19.77 -13.33
N PRO A 179 -8.91 -20.03 -14.15
CA PRO A 179 -9.96 -21.01 -13.83
C PRO A 179 -9.43 -22.42 -13.55
N GLU A 180 -8.29 -22.79 -14.16
CA GLU A 180 -7.68 -24.12 -14.07
C GLU A 180 -7.21 -24.47 -12.66
N ILE A 181 -6.79 -23.46 -11.89
CA ILE A 181 -6.24 -23.65 -10.53
C ILE A 181 -7.12 -23.04 -9.44
N LEU A 182 -8.25 -22.43 -9.81
CA LEU A 182 -9.08 -21.62 -8.90
C LEU A 182 -9.52 -22.40 -7.66
N ASP A 183 -10.08 -23.60 -7.83
CA ASP A 183 -10.51 -24.43 -6.71
C ASP A 183 -9.34 -24.77 -5.75
N GLN A 184 -8.15 -25.09 -6.31
CA GLN A 184 -6.96 -25.39 -5.49
C GLN A 184 -6.45 -24.16 -4.75
N VAL A 185 -6.47 -22.98 -5.37
CA VAL A 185 -6.07 -21.73 -4.71
C VAL A 185 -6.99 -21.42 -3.53
N PHE A 186 -8.32 -21.58 -3.71
CA PHE A 186 -9.25 -21.40 -2.60
C PHE A 186 -9.08 -22.43 -1.47
N ASP A 187 -8.70 -23.67 -1.82
CA ASP A 187 -8.33 -24.68 -0.81
C ASP A 187 -7.06 -24.27 -0.06
N ASN A 188 -6.02 -23.76 -0.74
CA ASN A 188 -4.78 -23.28 -0.13
C ASN A 188 -5.04 -22.09 0.82
N VAL A 189 -5.87 -21.12 0.39
CA VAL A 189 -6.27 -19.98 1.24
C VAL A 189 -6.95 -20.49 2.50
N LYS A 190 -7.86 -21.45 2.38
CA LYS A 190 -8.56 -22.04 3.52
C LYS A 190 -7.62 -22.83 4.45
N GLU A 191 -6.67 -23.57 3.89
CA GLU A 191 -5.70 -24.36 4.64
C GLU A 191 -4.74 -23.45 5.43
N SER A 192 -4.25 -22.39 4.83
CA SER A 192 -3.31 -21.46 5.43
C SER A 192 -3.94 -20.47 6.40
N GLY A 193 -5.26 -20.24 6.30
CA GLY A 193 -5.96 -19.20 7.05
C GLY A 193 -5.68 -17.77 6.57
N LEU A 194 -4.99 -17.62 5.46
CA LEU A 194 -4.74 -16.32 4.81
C LEU A 194 -5.99 -15.81 4.06
N TYR A 195 -5.87 -14.72 3.35
CA TYR A 195 -6.88 -14.22 2.42
C TYR A 195 -6.33 -14.16 1.00
N LEU A 196 -7.23 -14.23 0.02
CA LEU A 196 -6.88 -14.07 -1.39
C LEU A 196 -6.94 -12.60 -1.75
N ILE A 197 -5.88 -12.08 -2.33
CA ILE A 197 -5.85 -10.77 -2.99
C ILE A 197 -5.98 -11.01 -4.50
N GLU A 198 -7.06 -10.53 -5.11
CA GLU A 198 -7.36 -10.83 -6.51
C GLU A 198 -7.18 -9.59 -7.39
N HIS A 199 -6.28 -9.71 -8.38
CA HIS A 199 -6.15 -8.76 -9.48
C HIS A 199 -7.32 -8.94 -10.44
N CYS A 200 -8.28 -8.01 -10.40
CA CYS A 200 -9.57 -8.17 -11.06
C CYS A 200 -9.52 -7.81 -12.53
N GLU A 201 -8.78 -8.55 -13.33
CA GLU A 201 -8.80 -8.38 -14.77
C GLU A 201 -8.74 -9.71 -15.53
N HIS A 202 -9.74 -9.94 -16.39
CA HIS A 202 -9.75 -11.08 -17.27
C HIS A 202 -8.64 -10.92 -18.33
N HIS A 203 -8.05 -12.03 -18.78
CA HIS A 203 -6.92 -12.07 -19.73
C HIS A 203 -7.25 -11.59 -21.16
N ASP A 204 -8.16 -10.65 -21.32
CA ASP A 204 -8.47 -10.03 -22.59
C ASP A 204 -7.34 -9.10 -23.04
N THR A 205 -7.12 -9.01 -24.34
CA THR A 205 -6.07 -8.17 -24.91
C THR A 205 -6.54 -6.74 -25.11
N GLY A 206 -5.74 -5.80 -24.69
CA GLY A 206 -5.97 -4.38 -24.87
C GLY A 206 -4.80 -3.59 -24.31
N ALA A 207 -4.79 -2.28 -24.51
CA ALA A 207 -3.73 -1.41 -24.03
C ALA A 207 -4.22 -0.31 -23.06
N VAL A 208 -5.48 0.11 -23.24
CA VAL A 208 -6.14 1.18 -22.46
C VAL A 208 -7.63 0.88 -22.38
N ASN A 209 -8.40 1.63 -21.60
CA ASN A 209 -9.85 1.48 -21.51
C ASN A 209 -10.54 1.54 -22.89
N GLU A 210 -11.50 0.66 -23.15
CA GLU A 210 -12.28 0.70 -24.38
C GLU A 210 -13.20 1.93 -24.39
N GLY A 211 -13.00 2.82 -25.36
CA GLY A 211 -13.80 4.02 -25.41
C GLY A 211 -13.37 5.00 -26.52
N PRO A 212 -13.81 6.25 -26.38
CA PRO A 212 -13.36 7.33 -27.29
C PRO A 212 -11.86 7.49 -27.32
N VAL A 213 -11.20 7.42 -26.16
CA VAL A 213 -9.75 7.62 -25.98
C VAL A 213 -8.95 6.52 -26.68
N SER A 214 -9.31 5.23 -26.52
CA SER A 214 -8.62 4.13 -27.22
C SER A 214 -8.70 4.28 -28.74
N ARG A 215 -9.87 4.72 -29.25
CA ARG A 215 -10.05 4.99 -30.68
C ARG A 215 -9.21 6.19 -31.17
N GLU A 216 -9.12 7.27 -30.37
CA GLU A 216 -8.31 8.44 -30.70
C GLU A 216 -6.81 8.09 -30.72
N LEU A 217 -6.36 7.29 -29.74
CA LEU A 217 -4.98 6.79 -29.68
C LEU A 217 -4.66 5.73 -30.73
N GLY A 218 -5.68 5.12 -31.33
CA GLY A 218 -5.52 4.05 -32.33
C GLY A 218 -5.00 2.75 -31.74
N VAL A 219 -5.31 2.45 -30.47
CA VAL A 219 -4.88 1.25 -29.78
C VAL A 219 -6.09 0.40 -29.36
N PRO A 220 -5.93 -0.93 -29.16
CA PRO A 220 -7.02 -1.80 -28.73
C PRO A 220 -7.47 -1.45 -27.31
N GLY A 221 -8.80 -1.42 -27.11
CA GLY A 221 -9.42 -1.15 -25.82
C GLY A 221 -9.58 -2.42 -24.98
N ILE A 222 -9.57 -2.23 -23.66
CA ILE A 222 -9.91 -3.25 -22.65
C ILE A 222 -11.37 -3.02 -22.26
N PRO A 223 -12.27 -3.98 -22.49
CA PRO A 223 -13.68 -3.84 -22.12
C PRO A 223 -13.88 -3.65 -20.62
N GLU A 224 -14.92 -2.93 -20.24
CA GLU A 224 -15.28 -2.67 -18.84
C GLU A 224 -15.61 -3.95 -18.07
N ASP A 225 -16.27 -4.93 -18.74
CA ASP A 225 -16.70 -6.17 -18.12
C ASP A 225 -15.57 -7.15 -17.81
N THR A 226 -14.32 -6.89 -18.23
CA THR A 226 -13.16 -7.72 -17.89
C THR A 226 -12.94 -7.79 -16.38
N GLU A 227 -13.10 -6.67 -15.67
CA GLU A 227 -13.01 -6.58 -14.22
C GLU A 227 -14.20 -7.29 -13.55
N LEU A 228 -15.43 -6.98 -13.97
CA LEU A 228 -16.64 -7.55 -13.39
C LEU A 228 -16.67 -9.08 -13.46
N ARG A 229 -16.19 -9.68 -14.55
CA ARG A 229 -16.16 -11.16 -14.71
C ARG A 229 -15.36 -11.84 -13.61
N ILE A 230 -14.24 -11.26 -13.22
CA ILE A 230 -13.42 -11.78 -12.12
C ILE A 230 -14.10 -11.53 -10.78
N VAL A 231 -14.58 -10.31 -10.56
CA VAL A 231 -15.30 -9.95 -9.33
C VAL A 231 -16.50 -10.86 -9.07
N GLU A 232 -17.36 -11.08 -10.08
CA GLU A 232 -18.54 -11.98 -9.93
C GLU A 232 -18.12 -13.43 -9.71
N ARG A 233 -17.09 -13.92 -10.41
CA ARG A 233 -16.54 -15.27 -10.23
C ARG A 233 -16.11 -15.51 -8.79
N ASP A 234 -15.35 -14.58 -8.22
CA ASP A 234 -14.75 -14.76 -6.90
C ASP A 234 -15.71 -14.42 -5.77
N ILE A 235 -16.69 -13.57 -5.99
CA ILE A 235 -17.86 -13.45 -5.10
C ILE A 235 -18.58 -14.80 -4.98
N GLU A 236 -18.78 -15.52 -6.08
CA GLU A 236 -19.42 -16.84 -6.05
C GLU A 236 -18.53 -17.87 -5.34
N MET A 237 -17.22 -17.81 -5.53
CA MET A 237 -16.27 -18.67 -4.80
C MET A 237 -16.26 -18.36 -3.30
N ALA A 238 -16.24 -17.08 -2.91
CA ALA A 238 -16.34 -16.67 -1.51
C ALA A 238 -17.67 -17.15 -0.87
N ARG A 239 -18.78 -17.04 -1.59
CA ARG A 239 -20.09 -17.54 -1.16
C ARG A 239 -20.08 -19.05 -0.92
N LYS A 240 -19.42 -19.81 -1.81
CA LYS A 240 -19.34 -21.28 -1.75
C LYS A 240 -18.39 -21.77 -0.65
N THR A 241 -17.27 -21.08 -0.43
CA THR A 241 -16.17 -21.57 0.41
C THR A 241 -16.08 -20.89 1.79
N GLY A 242 -16.61 -19.67 1.93
CA GLY A 242 -16.44 -18.82 3.08
C GLY A 242 -15.04 -18.17 3.19
N VAL A 243 -14.22 -18.28 2.16
CA VAL A 243 -12.87 -17.68 2.09
C VAL A 243 -12.99 -16.17 1.94
N HIS A 244 -12.13 -15.42 2.64
CA HIS A 244 -12.01 -13.98 2.47
C HIS A 244 -11.31 -13.65 1.16
N VAL A 245 -11.97 -12.86 0.32
CA VAL A 245 -11.41 -12.32 -0.93
C VAL A 245 -11.32 -10.80 -0.83
N HIS A 246 -10.14 -10.29 -1.08
CA HIS A 246 -9.88 -8.86 -1.21
C HIS A 246 -9.67 -8.50 -2.68
N PHE A 247 -10.53 -7.66 -3.22
CA PHE A 247 -10.44 -7.19 -4.60
C PHE A 247 -9.53 -5.99 -4.70
N GLN A 248 -8.40 -6.14 -5.43
CA GLN A 248 -7.43 -5.08 -5.64
C GLN A 248 -7.97 -4.00 -6.58
N HIS A 249 -7.51 -2.76 -6.36
CA HIS A 249 -7.61 -1.60 -7.26
C HIS A 249 -8.89 -1.56 -8.13
N VAL A 250 -10.05 -1.82 -7.54
CA VAL A 250 -11.34 -1.81 -8.25
C VAL A 250 -11.56 -0.44 -8.91
N SER A 251 -11.94 -0.45 -10.19
CA SER A 251 -11.94 0.73 -11.04
C SER A 251 -13.26 1.00 -11.78
N THR A 252 -14.23 0.04 -11.81
CA THR A 252 -15.47 0.19 -12.58
C THR A 252 -16.72 0.29 -11.71
N ALA A 253 -17.70 1.09 -12.15
CA ALA A 253 -18.98 1.26 -11.48
C ALA A 253 -19.73 -0.06 -11.30
N ILE A 254 -19.69 -0.92 -12.32
CA ILE A 254 -20.38 -2.21 -12.31
C ILE A 254 -19.79 -3.19 -11.31
N SER A 255 -18.46 -3.16 -11.10
CA SER A 255 -17.79 -3.98 -10.08
C SER A 255 -18.11 -3.50 -8.67
N PHE A 256 -18.11 -2.18 -8.42
CA PHE A 256 -18.55 -1.64 -7.12
C PHE A 256 -19.98 -2.03 -6.79
N ASP A 257 -20.89 -2.06 -7.78
CA ASP A 257 -22.26 -2.50 -7.57
C ASP A 257 -22.36 -3.98 -7.20
N ALA A 258 -21.54 -4.85 -7.80
CA ALA A 258 -21.47 -6.28 -7.46
C ALA A 258 -20.90 -6.48 -6.04
N ILE A 259 -19.80 -5.81 -5.70
CA ILE A 259 -19.17 -5.86 -4.38
C ILE A 259 -20.11 -5.36 -3.29
N ARG A 260 -20.80 -4.23 -3.52
CA ARG A 260 -21.79 -3.67 -2.57
C ARG A 260 -22.91 -4.67 -2.25
N LYS A 261 -23.40 -5.38 -3.27
CA LYS A 261 -24.41 -6.44 -3.09
C LYS A 261 -23.85 -7.60 -2.29
N ALA A 262 -22.65 -8.08 -2.61
CA ALA A 262 -21.99 -9.17 -1.89
C ALA A 262 -21.75 -8.84 -0.42
N LYS A 263 -21.30 -7.62 -0.11
CA LYS A 263 -21.15 -7.13 1.27
C LYS A 263 -22.50 -7.06 2.01
N ALA A 264 -23.56 -6.61 1.34
CA ALA A 264 -24.89 -6.59 1.93
C ALA A 264 -25.46 -8.00 2.22
N GLU A 265 -24.99 -9.04 1.54
CA GLU A 265 -25.26 -10.45 1.83
C GLU A 265 -24.45 -10.97 3.04
N GLY A 266 -23.47 -10.21 3.53
CA GLY A 266 -22.57 -10.61 4.63
C GLY A 266 -21.45 -11.55 4.19
N LEU A 267 -21.07 -11.54 2.90
CA LEU A 267 -19.94 -12.33 2.41
C LEU A 267 -18.61 -11.73 2.91
N PRO A 268 -17.57 -12.55 3.11
CA PRO A 268 -16.25 -12.11 3.52
C PRO A 268 -15.51 -11.48 2.33
N ILE A 269 -15.96 -10.30 1.93
CA ILE A 269 -15.46 -9.54 0.77
C ILE A 269 -14.99 -8.18 1.25
N THR A 270 -13.79 -7.80 0.85
CA THR A 270 -13.26 -6.44 0.97
C THR A 270 -12.74 -5.97 -0.39
N CYS A 271 -12.56 -4.67 -0.57
CA CYS A 271 -11.93 -4.13 -1.76
C CYS A 271 -11.17 -2.84 -1.48
N GLU A 272 -10.20 -2.59 -2.33
CA GLU A 272 -9.44 -1.36 -2.37
C GLU A 272 -9.63 -0.62 -3.70
N THR A 273 -9.24 0.64 -3.70
CA THR A 273 -8.98 1.42 -4.91
C THR A 273 -7.71 2.24 -4.72
N ALA A 274 -7.20 2.85 -5.80
CA ALA A 274 -5.93 3.55 -5.75
C ALA A 274 -6.09 5.06 -6.08
N PRO A 275 -5.13 5.90 -5.64
CA PRO A 275 -5.16 7.35 -5.88
C PRO A 275 -5.38 7.73 -7.35
N HIS A 276 -4.82 6.97 -8.28
CA HIS A 276 -4.95 7.24 -9.71
C HIS A 276 -6.36 6.99 -10.25
N TYR A 277 -7.14 6.02 -9.72
CA TYR A 277 -8.55 5.81 -10.11
C TYR A 277 -9.50 6.85 -9.49
N ILE A 278 -9.11 7.45 -8.38
CA ILE A 278 -9.84 8.55 -7.75
C ILE A 278 -9.60 9.86 -8.52
N ALA A 279 -8.35 10.11 -8.92
CA ALA A 279 -7.91 11.39 -9.44
C ALA A 279 -8.01 11.52 -10.96
N LEU A 280 -7.94 10.42 -11.71
CA LEU A 280 -7.79 10.40 -13.16
C LEU A 280 -8.85 9.53 -13.83
N CYS A 281 -9.21 9.88 -15.07
CA CYS A 281 -9.94 9.03 -16.00
C CYS A 281 -9.09 8.79 -17.26
N ASP A 282 -9.60 8.04 -18.23
CA ASP A 282 -8.88 7.67 -19.45
C ASP A 282 -8.41 8.85 -20.30
N GLU A 283 -9.07 10.03 -20.21
CA GLU A 283 -8.61 11.24 -20.86
C GLU A 283 -7.20 11.70 -20.41
N ALA A 284 -6.76 11.25 -19.20
CA ALA A 284 -5.41 11.52 -18.72
C ALA A 284 -4.33 10.95 -19.65
N LEU A 285 -4.62 9.87 -20.39
CA LEU A 285 -3.73 9.30 -21.40
C LEU A 285 -3.41 10.27 -22.54
N LEU A 286 -4.36 11.15 -22.92
CA LEU A 286 -4.14 12.16 -23.96
C LEU A 286 -3.19 13.27 -23.47
N LYS A 287 -3.14 13.50 -22.18
CA LYS A 287 -2.32 14.56 -21.56
C LYS A 287 -0.94 14.06 -21.12
N TYR A 288 -0.90 12.90 -20.47
CA TYR A 288 0.30 12.38 -19.80
C TYR A 288 0.92 11.18 -20.53
N GLY A 289 0.29 10.73 -21.63
CA GLY A 289 0.78 9.58 -22.39
C GLY A 289 0.84 8.31 -21.53
N THR A 290 1.88 7.55 -21.74
CA THR A 290 2.11 6.27 -21.04
C THR A 290 2.39 6.43 -19.55
N LEU A 291 2.71 7.62 -19.04
CA LEU A 291 2.80 7.88 -17.60
C LEU A 291 1.46 7.66 -16.87
N ALA A 292 0.33 7.74 -17.61
CA ALA A 292 -1.01 7.44 -17.11
C ALA A 292 -1.48 6.02 -17.49
N LYS A 293 -0.61 5.18 -18.09
CA LYS A 293 -0.95 3.80 -18.46
C LYS A 293 -0.84 2.89 -17.25
N MET A 294 -1.98 2.30 -16.87
CA MET A 294 -2.16 1.46 -15.69
C MET A 294 -2.94 0.19 -16.03
N ASN A 295 -2.93 -0.81 -15.16
CA ASN A 295 -3.71 -2.03 -15.24
C ASN A 295 -4.27 -2.40 -13.85
N PRO A 296 -5.62 -2.43 -13.67
CA PRO A 296 -6.66 -2.09 -14.65
C PRO A 296 -6.47 -0.71 -15.29
N PRO A 297 -6.96 -0.49 -16.52
CA PRO A 297 -6.79 0.80 -17.18
C PRO A 297 -7.55 1.91 -16.45
N LEU A 298 -7.07 3.14 -16.50
CA LEU A 298 -7.88 4.29 -16.12
C LEU A 298 -9.18 4.27 -16.91
N ARG A 299 -10.31 4.24 -16.21
CA ARG A 299 -11.65 4.08 -16.80
C ARG A 299 -12.25 5.43 -17.19
N SER A 300 -13.52 5.40 -17.57
CA SER A 300 -14.28 6.60 -17.93
C SER A 300 -14.41 7.60 -16.77
N GLU A 301 -14.81 8.83 -17.05
CA GLU A 301 -15.13 9.83 -16.02
C GLU A 301 -16.34 9.40 -15.16
N GLU A 302 -17.27 8.61 -15.72
CA GLU A 302 -18.39 8.02 -14.99
C GLU A 302 -17.89 7.00 -13.96
N ASP A 303 -16.94 6.14 -14.33
CA ASP A 303 -16.32 5.18 -13.42
C ASP A 303 -15.51 5.87 -12.34
N ARG A 304 -14.74 6.92 -12.70
CA ARG A 304 -14.02 7.72 -11.71
C ARG A 304 -14.96 8.31 -10.65
N LYS A 305 -16.10 8.85 -11.08
CA LYS A 305 -17.11 9.35 -10.14
C LYS A 305 -17.72 8.24 -9.29
N ALA A 306 -17.94 7.06 -9.87
CA ALA A 306 -18.44 5.90 -9.14
C ALA A 306 -17.40 5.41 -8.11
N THR A 307 -16.10 5.47 -8.43
CA THR A 307 -15.00 5.17 -7.50
C THR A 307 -15.03 6.13 -6.29
N ILE A 308 -15.14 7.44 -6.52
CA ILE A 308 -15.26 8.43 -5.44
C ILE A 308 -16.52 8.16 -4.59
N ALA A 309 -17.65 7.85 -5.22
CA ALA A 309 -18.88 7.53 -4.52
C ALA A 309 -18.75 6.24 -3.68
N ALA A 310 -18.03 5.21 -4.19
CA ALA A 310 -17.79 3.97 -3.48
C ALA A 310 -16.86 4.14 -2.27
N VAL A 311 -15.91 5.08 -2.33
CA VAL A 311 -15.10 5.49 -1.17
C VAL A 311 -15.99 6.21 -0.14
N ALA A 312 -16.84 7.14 -0.59
CA ALA A 312 -17.67 7.95 0.29
C ALA A 312 -18.78 7.13 0.99
N ASP A 313 -19.35 6.11 0.33
CA ASP A 313 -20.42 5.28 0.89
C ASP A 313 -19.91 4.06 1.68
N GLY A 314 -18.57 3.84 1.73
CA GLY A 314 -17.95 2.74 2.47
C GLY A 314 -17.97 1.39 1.72
N THR A 315 -18.27 1.38 0.43
CA THR A 315 -18.10 0.17 -0.42
C THR A 315 -16.63 -0.18 -0.54
N VAL A 316 -15.76 0.82 -0.75
CA VAL A 316 -14.31 0.70 -0.66
C VAL A 316 -13.90 0.69 0.82
N ASP A 317 -13.17 -0.35 1.22
CA ASP A 317 -12.72 -0.54 2.60
C ASP A 317 -11.49 0.28 2.92
N LEU A 318 -10.54 0.36 1.99
CA LEU A 318 -9.24 0.99 2.17
C LEU A 318 -8.68 1.55 0.85
N LEU A 319 -7.65 2.37 0.97
CA LEU A 319 -6.88 2.91 -0.15
C LEU A 319 -5.49 2.29 -0.16
N ALA A 320 -5.11 1.72 -1.30
CA ALA A 320 -3.77 1.22 -1.57
C ALA A 320 -3.15 1.99 -2.73
N THR A 321 -1.82 2.06 -2.81
CA THR A 321 -1.18 2.89 -3.85
C THR A 321 -1.03 2.19 -5.18
N ASP A 322 -0.91 0.87 -5.17
CA ASP A 322 -0.44 0.09 -6.32
C ASP A 322 0.85 0.74 -6.88
N HIS A 323 1.79 1.01 -5.96
CA HIS A 323 3.08 1.63 -6.30
C HIS A 323 3.86 0.70 -7.23
N ALA A 324 3.86 1.01 -8.53
CA ALA A 324 4.38 0.16 -9.59
C ALA A 324 5.48 0.86 -10.39
N PRO A 325 6.74 0.80 -9.91
CA PRO A 325 7.88 1.50 -10.51
C PRO A 325 8.34 0.90 -11.84
N HIS A 326 8.63 1.79 -12.79
CA HIS A 326 9.23 1.51 -14.09
C HIS A 326 10.18 2.63 -14.48
N THR A 327 11.15 2.32 -15.35
CA THR A 327 12.06 3.34 -15.85
C THR A 327 11.37 4.27 -16.86
N MET A 328 11.88 5.47 -17.00
CA MET A 328 11.33 6.43 -17.98
C MET A 328 11.52 5.92 -19.42
N GLU A 329 12.60 5.19 -19.69
CA GLU A 329 12.87 4.56 -20.98
C GLU A 329 11.80 3.50 -21.31
N GLU A 330 11.38 2.68 -20.32
CA GLU A 330 10.30 1.70 -20.51
C GLU A 330 8.95 2.41 -20.75
N LYS A 331 8.69 3.50 -20.04
CA LYS A 331 7.46 4.29 -20.24
C LYS A 331 7.44 5.03 -21.59
N ASP A 332 8.56 5.27 -22.22
CA ASP A 332 8.64 5.94 -23.54
C ASP A 332 8.46 4.99 -24.74
N LEU A 333 8.17 3.70 -24.54
CA LEU A 333 8.00 2.71 -25.59
C LEU A 333 6.67 2.81 -26.38
N GLY A 334 5.76 3.71 -26.00
CA GLY A 334 4.43 3.83 -26.59
C GLY A 334 3.40 2.88 -25.95
N PHE A 335 2.11 3.11 -26.24
CA PHE A 335 1.02 2.48 -25.51
C PHE A 335 0.95 0.94 -25.62
N LEU A 336 1.45 0.35 -26.68
CA LEU A 336 1.41 -1.13 -26.84
C LEU A 336 2.52 -1.82 -26.05
N ASP A 337 3.70 -1.20 -26.00
CA ASP A 337 4.91 -1.82 -25.47
C ASP A 337 5.31 -1.28 -24.07
N ALA A 338 4.88 -0.07 -23.72
CA ALA A 338 5.14 0.49 -22.40
C ALA A 338 4.46 -0.33 -21.31
N PRO A 339 5.17 -0.67 -20.20
CA PRO A 339 4.57 -1.38 -19.08
C PRO A 339 3.50 -0.54 -18.38
N ASN A 340 2.53 -1.22 -17.77
CA ASN A 340 1.56 -0.62 -16.88
C ASN A 340 2.21 -0.29 -15.54
N GLY A 341 1.90 0.86 -14.95
CA GLY A 341 2.38 1.22 -13.62
C GLY A 341 2.51 2.72 -13.40
N ILE A 342 2.17 3.13 -12.20
CA ILE A 342 2.28 4.49 -11.65
C ILE A 342 2.89 4.37 -10.27
N ILE A 343 3.87 5.23 -9.91
CA ILE A 343 4.35 5.33 -8.54
C ILE A 343 3.45 6.26 -7.73
N GLY A 344 3.13 5.88 -6.49
CA GLY A 344 2.13 6.57 -5.68
C GLY A 344 2.53 6.89 -4.24
N LEU A 345 3.38 6.09 -3.58
CA LEU A 345 3.64 6.15 -2.14
C LEU A 345 3.87 7.58 -1.61
N GLU A 346 4.70 8.37 -2.29
CA GLU A 346 5.12 9.68 -1.77
C GLU A 346 4.13 10.83 -2.01
N CYS A 347 3.07 10.59 -2.80
CA CYS A 347 2.06 11.61 -3.08
C CYS A 347 0.61 11.15 -2.83
N ALA A 348 0.39 9.87 -2.45
CA ALA A 348 -0.94 9.29 -2.30
C ALA A 348 -1.83 10.10 -1.35
N TYR A 349 -1.33 10.42 -0.14
CA TYR A 349 -2.10 11.18 0.83
C TYR A 349 -2.56 12.53 0.26
N GLY A 350 -1.63 13.31 -0.31
CA GLY A 350 -1.95 14.62 -0.86
C GLY A 350 -2.90 14.57 -2.08
N VAL A 351 -2.75 13.56 -2.96
CA VAL A 351 -3.64 13.36 -4.10
C VAL A 351 -5.05 12.97 -3.63
N CYS A 352 -5.16 12.02 -2.69
CA CYS A 352 -6.44 11.59 -2.13
C CYS A 352 -7.10 12.71 -1.34
N HIS A 353 -6.36 13.44 -0.51
CA HIS A 353 -6.87 14.58 0.25
C HIS A 353 -7.48 15.64 -0.69
N LYS A 354 -6.73 16.04 -1.72
CA LYS A 354 -7.21 17.00 -2.71
C LYS A 354 -8.54 16.60 -3.35
N ILE A 355 -8.73 15.34 -3.69
CA ILE A 355 -9.94 14.91 -4.40
C ILE A 355 -11.05 14.59 -3.43
N LEU A 356 -10.78 13.88 -2.34
CA LEU A 356 -11.79 13.36 -1.44
C LEU A 356 -12.17 14.35 -0.33
N VAL A 357 -11.18 14.98 0.32
CA VAL A 357 -11.41 15.88 1.45
C VAL A 357 -11.70 17.29 0.96
N ASP A 358 -10.82 17.92 0.15
CA ASP A 358 -11.08 19.23 -0.45
C ASP A 358 -12.34 19.21 -1.33
N GLY A 359 -12.65 18.05 -1.94
CA GLY A 359 -13.87 17.83 -2.71
C GLY A 359 -15.13 17.66 -1.85
N GLY A 360 -15.01 17.53 -0.53
CA GLY A 360 -16.12 17.40 0.42
C GLY A 360 -16.81 16.03 0.42
N PHE A 361 -16.15 14.97 -0.04
CA PHE A 361 -16.69 13.61 -0.10
C PHE A 361 -16.51 12.85 1.21
N ILE A 362 -15.39 13.03 1.90
CA ILE A 362 -15.08 12.42 3.21
C ILE A 362 -14.37 13.45 4.11
N SER A 363 -14.22 13.14 5.40
CA SER A 363 -13.42 13.94 6.34
C SER A 363 -11.94 13.53 6.32
N ASP A 364 -11.09 14.37 6.97
CA ASP A 364 -9.67 14.04 7.20
C ASP A 364 -9.52 12.75 7.99
N GLU A 365 -10.32 12.59 9.05
CA GLU A 365 -10.27 11.36 9.88
C GLU A 365 -10.59 10.13 9.02
N ARG A 366 -11.59 10.21 8.14
CA ARG A 366 -11.92 9.07 7.27
C ARG A 366 -10.81 8.76 6.27
N LEU A 367 -10.12 9.77 5.73
CA LEU A 367 -8.98 9.55 4.86
C LEU A 367 -7.84 8.85 5.62
N ILE A 368 -7.54 9.29 6.84
CA ILE A 368 -6.54 8.66 7.70
C ILE A 368 -6.92 7.19 8.00
N GLU A 369 -8.19 6.91 8.34
CA GLU A 369 -8.67 5.54 8.54
C GLU A 369 -8.44 4.67 7.31
N LEU A 370 -8.81 5.16 6.12
CA LEU A 370 -8.67 4.44 4.85
C LEU A 370 -7.22 4.12 4.48
N MET A 371 -6.25 4.87 5.00
CA MET A 371 -4.83 4.70 4.73
C MET A 371 -4.04 4.11 5.90
N SER A 372 -4.63 3.96 7.08
CA SER A 372 -3.93 3.45 8.27
C SER A 372 -4.64 2.25 8.91
N THR A 373 -5.73 2.49 9.62
CA THR A 373 -6.39 1.45 10.43
C THR A 373 -7.10 0.40 9.60
N ALA A 374 -7.70 0.79 8.46
CA ALA A 374 -8.38 -0.16 7.58
C ALA A 374 -7.42 -1.13 6.86
N PRO A 375 -6.31 -0.67 6.24
CA PRO A 375 -5.32 -1.61 5.69
C PRO A 375 -4.65 -2.46 6.78
N ALA A 376 -4.39 -1.91 7.97
CA ALA A 376 -3.86 -2.68 9.09
C ALA A 376 -4.80 -3.83 9.50
N GLU A 377 -6.11 -3.57 9.56
CA GLU A 377 -7.11 -4.63 9.84
C GLU A 377 -7.06 -5.74 8.78
N LEU A 378 -6.95 -5.39 7.50
CA LEU A 378 -6.80 -6.37 6.41
C LEU A 378 -5.52 -7.21 6.59
N MET A 379 -4.40 -6.57 6.90
CA MET A 379 -3.10 -7.23 7.06
C MET A 379 -2.93 -7.95 8.41
N GLY A 380 -3.93 -7.84 9.31
CA GLY A 380 -3.88 -8.47 10.63
C GLY A 380 -3.02 -7.73 11.66
N HIS A 381 -2.73 -6.45 11.42
CA HIS A 381 -1.92 -5.64 12.33
C HIS A 381 -2.78 -4.89 13.35
N ILE A 382 -2.18 -4.63 14.51
CA ILE A 382 -2.79 -3.81 15.55
C ILE A 382 -2.17 -2.42 15.49
N LYS A 383 -2.99 -1.41 15.20
CA LYS A 383 -2.56 0.00 15.25
C LYS A 383 -2.59 0.55 16.67
N ALA A 384 -1.63 1.42 16.94
CA ALA A 384 -1.58 2.14 18.20
C ALA A 384 -2.83 3.00 18.40
N ASP A 385 -3.50 2.81 19.53
CA ASP A 385 -4.50 3.75 20.02
C ASP A 385 -3.78 4.89 20.74
N ILE A 386 -3.68 6.05 20.08
CA ILE A 386 -2.99 7.22 20.63
C ILE A 386 -3.67 7.67 21.92
N THR A 387 -5.00 7.54 22.04
CA THR A 387 -5.73 7.91 23.26
C THR A 387 -5.33 7.01 24.42
N ALA A 388 -5.24 5.70 24.18
CA ALA A 388 -4.78 4.75 25.20
C ALA A 388 -3.32 5.04 25.61
N LEU A 389 -2.43 5.33 24.67
CA LEU A 389 -1.05 5.72 24.98
C LEU A 389 -0.99 6.99 25.83
N LEU A 390 -1.83 7.98 25.54
CA LEU A 390 -1.92 9.20 26.32
C LEU A 390 -2.44 8.93 27.73
N ASP A 391 -3.45 8.09 27.88
CA ASP A 391 -4.03 7.78 29.19
C ASP A 391 -3.07 6.99 30.09
N GLU A 392 -2.20 6.19 29.50
CA GLU A 392 -1.28 5.31 30.25
C GLU A 392 0.09 5.96 30.50
N TYR A 393 0.65 6.68 29.48
CA TYR A 393 2.05 7.11 29.51
C TYR A 393 2.27 8.62 29.50
N ALA A 394 1.22 9.45 29.31
CA ALA A 394 1.42 10.89 29.26
C ALA A 394 1.53 11.53 30.65
N ASP A 395 2.51 12.39 30.80
CA ASP A 395 2.64 13.27 31.97
C ASP A 395 1.69 14.48 31.84
N ALA A 396 1.01 14.84 32.94
CA ALA A 396 0.19 16.04 33.00
C ALA A 396 1.04 17.23 33.46
N VAL A 397 1.09 18.29 32.65
CA VAL A 397 1.83 19.52 33.00
C VAL A 397 0.89 20.74 33.01
N PRO A 398 1.17 21.81 33.81
CA PRO A 398 0.39 23.03 33.74
C PRO A 398 0.45 23.66 32.34
N GLY A 399 -0.69 23.89 31.70
CA GLY A 399 -0.85 24.62 30.43
C GLY A 399 -1.43 26.03 30.67
N ASP A 400 -1.59 26.81 29.59
CA ASP A 400 -2.05 28.20 29.69
C ASP A 400 -3.50 28.34 30.17
N ASP A 401 -4.38 27.41 29.77
CA ASP A 401 -5.81 27.43 30.14
C ASP A 401 -6.24 26.17 30.91
N ASP A 402 -5.43 25.10 30.90
CA ASP A 402 -5.77 23.82 31.56
C ASP A 402 -4.51 22.94 31.68
N THR A 403 -4.69 21.70 32.12
CA THR A 403 -3.62 20.72 32.18
C THR A 403 -3.35 20.15 30.76
N LYS A 404 -2.12 20.31 30.26
CA LYS A 404 -1.66 19.77 29.00
C LYS A 404 -1.01 18.40 29.18
N ARG A 405 -1.21 17.47 28.25
CA ARG A 405 -0.55 16.16 28.27
C ARG A 405 0.77 16.21 27.47
N VAL A 406 1.81 15.55 28.00
CA VAL A 406 3.10 15.39 27.33
C VAL A 406 3.35 13.88 27.18
N LEU A 407 3.38 13.40 25.94
CA LEU A 407 3.70 12.01 25.62
C LEU A 407 5.18 11.90 25.19
N ASP A 408 5.98 11.23 26.01
CA ASP A 408 7.38 10.94 25.70
C ASP A 408 7.50 9.50 25.18
N LEU A 409 7.59 9.34 23.87
CA LEU A 409 7.69 8.03 23.22
C LEU A 409 8.96 7.25 23.63
N GLY A 410 9.99 7.94 24.11
CA GLY A 410 11.18 7.28 24.64
C GLY A 410 10.95 6.56 25.97
N LYS A 411 9.85 6.87 26.68
CA LYS A 411 9.45 6.22 27.94
C LYS A 411 8.42 5.10 27.73
N VAL A 412 7.83 4.99 26.55
CA VAL A 412 6.86 3.94 26.24
C VAL A 412 7.59 2.58 26.20
N PRO A 413 7.13 1.56 26.97
CA PRO A 413 7.73 0.24 26.96
C PRO A 413 7.75 -0.41 25.57
N ALA A 414 8.63 -1.39 25.36
CA ALA A 414 8.85 -1.98 24.04
C ALA A 414 7.57 -2.63 23.48
N GLU A 415 6.79 -3.26 24.33
CA GLU A 415 5.52 -3.94 24.02
C GLU A 415 4.40 -3.00 23.57
N ASP A 416 4.48 -1.69 23.94
CA ASP A 416 3.43 -0.70 23.64
C ASP A 416 3.92 0.38 22.65
N ARG A 417 5.11 0.18 22.06
CA ARG A 417 5.65 1.12 21.08
C ARG A 417 4.76 1.29 19.87
N ALA A 418 4.64 2.52 19.43
CA ALA A 418 3.72 2.94 18.38
C ALA A 418 4.43 3.22 17.05
N ASP A 419 3.71 2.92 15.97
CA ASP A 419 4.00 3.34 14.63
C ASP A 419 3.06 4.47 14.25
N LEU A 420 3.61 5.66 14.01
CA LEU A 420 2.85 6.90 13.88
C LEU A 420 3.31 7.71 12.67
N VAL A 421 2.43 8.59 12.19
CA VAL A 421 2.74 9.60 11.17
C VAL A 421 2.39 10.99 11.70
N VAL A 422 3.26 11.96 11.44
CA VAL A 422 2.99 13.38 11.64
C VAL A 422 2.59 13.98 10.30
N LEU A 423 1.42 14.61 10.26
CA LEU A 423 0.83 15.21 9.07
C LEU A 423 0.69 16.73 9.25
N ASN A 424 0.83 17.50 8.16
CA ASN A 424 0.19 18.80 8.05
C ASN A 424 -0.95 18.66 7.05
N ILE A 425 -2.18 18.59 7.56
CA ILE A 425 -3.38 18.31 6.76
C ILE A 425 -3.78 19.49 5.86
N ASP A 426 -3.37 20.70 6.20
CA ASP A 426 -3.66 21.93 5.46
C ASP A 426 -2.53 22.37 4.52
N GLU A 427 -1.36 21.69 4.57
CA GLU A 427 -0.17 22.05 3.77
C GLU A 427 -0.47 21.91 2.28
N LYS A 428 -0.21 23.00 1.54
CA LYS A 428 -0.29 23.02 0.08
C LYS A 428 1.11 22.92 -0.53
N TRP A 429 1.32 21.87 -1.26
CA TRP A 429 2.61 21.60 -1.89
C TRP A 429 2.46 21.14 -3.33
N THR A 430 3.56 21.17 -4.06
CA THR A 430 3.60 20.72 -5.45
C THR A 430 4.32 19.38 -5.53
N VAL A 431 3.67 18.41 -6.16
CA VAL A 431 4.29 17.09 -6.38
C VAL A 431 5.46 17.26 -7.34
N ASP A 432 6.67 16.94 -6.84
CA ASP A 432 7.91 16.98 -7.63
C ASP A 432 8.54 15.58 -7.64
N PRO A 433 8.35 14.79 -8.70
CA PRO A 433 8.90 13.44 -8.77
C PRO A 433 10.43 13.40 -8.66
N GLU A 434 11.15 14.47 -9.04
CA GLU A 434 12.61 14.52 -8.95
C GLU A 434 13.12 14.52 -7.49
N ARG A 435 12.22 14.83 -6.55
CA ARG A 435 12.50 14.82 -5.11
C ARG A 435 12.07 13.53 -4.40
N PHE A 436 11.50 12.58 -5.14
CA PHE A 436 11.07 11.31 -4.57
C PHE A 436 12.26 10.41 -4.19
N HIS A 437 12.07 9.64 -3.12
CA HIS A 437 13.02 8.65 -2.64
C HIS A 437 12.98 7.36 -3.46
N SER A 438 11.82 7.06 -4.06
CA SER A 438 11.71 6.02 -5.08
C SER A 438 12.76 6.22 -6.17
N SER A 439 13.32 5.13 -6.68
CA SER A 439 14.22 5.17 -7.83
C SER A 439 13.51 5.55 -9.12
N ALA A 440 12.19 5.31 -9.19
CA ALA A 440 11.36 5.58 -10.36
C ALA A 440 10.79 7.00 -10.38
N ARG A 441 10.34 7.42 -11.57
CA ARG A 441 9.73 8.75 -11.82
C ARG A 441 8.41 8.66 -12.58
N ASN A 442 7.89 7.46 -12.83
CA ASN A 442 6.75 7.19 -13.68
C ASN A 442 5.42 7.54 -12.98
N THR A 443 5.12 8.83 -12.88
CA THR A 443 3.85 9.32 -12.34
C THR A 443 3.28 10.46 -13.17
N PRO A 444 1.95 10.51 -13.40
CA PRO A 444 1.27 11.63 -14.05
C PRO A 444 1.04 12.82 -13.10
N PHE A 445 1.33 12.66 -11.80
CA PHE A 445 1.05 13.68 -10.79
C PHE A 445 2.09 14.78 -10.69
N GLY A 446 3.21 14.68 -11.42
CA GLY A 446 4.24 15.73 -11.44
C GLY A 446 3.66 17.10 -11.76
N GLY A 447 3.97 18.10 -10.92
CA GLY A 447 3.46 19.47 -11.02
C GLY A 447 2.04 19.68 -10.46
N TRP A 448 1.38 18.65 -9.91
CA TRP A 448 0.10 18.82 -9.25
C TRP A 448 0.27 19.59 -7.94
N GLN A 449 -0.60 20.57 -7.72
CA GLN A 449 -0.78 21.14 -6.39
C GLN A 449 -1.79 20.34 -5.61
N VAL A 450 -1.36 19.82 -4.47
CA VAL A 450 -2.15 18.97 -3.58
C VAL A 450 -2.18 19.56 -2.19
N THR A 451 -3.08 19.06 -1.34
CA THR A 451 -3.25 19.47 0.04
C THR A 451 -2.98 18.28 0.95
N GLY A 452 -2.30 18.53 2.08
CA GLY A 452 -1.94 17.51 3.04
C GLY A 452 -0.60 16.84 2.73
N GLN A 453 0.32 16.85 3.71
CA GLN A 453 1.66 16.31 3.55
C GLN A 453 2.09 15.52 4.79
N PRO A 454 2.57 14.27 4.65
CA PRO A 454 3.30 13.58 5.69
C PRO A 454 4.62 14.29 5.97
N LEU A 455 4.85 14.68 7.23
CA LEU A 455 6.03 15.44 7.64
C LEU A 455 7.06 14.58 8.35
N ALA A 456 6.63 13.57 9.11
CA ALA A 456 7.53 12.64 9.77
C ALA A 456 6.87 11.26 9.93
N THR A 457 7.69 10.22 9.91
CA THR A 457 7.29 8.83 10.14
C THR A 457 8.06 8.28 11.34
N ILE A 458 7.33 7.65 12.23
CA ILE A 458 7.81 7.12 13.51
C ILE A 458 7.49 5.64 13.55
N ILE A 459 8.49 4.79 13.77
CA ILE A 459 8.33 3.33 13.86
C ILE A 459 8.95 2.82 15.15
N GLY A 460 8.20 2.02 15.90
CA GLY A 460 8.63 1.53 17.20
C GLY A 460 9.00 2.68 18.14
N SER A 461 8.23 3.76 18.09
CA SER A 461 8.46 5.01 18.86
C SER A 461 9.76 5.74 18.51
N LYS A 462 10.37 5.50 17.35
CA LYS A 462 11.59 6.18 16.87
C LYS A 462 11.33 6.90 15.55
N LEU A 463 11.91 8.08 15.41
CA LEU A 463 11.88 8.83 14.16
C LEU A 463 12.71 8.10 13.09
N VAL A 464 12.06 7.71 11.95
CA VAL A 464 12.73 7.07 10.82
C VAL A 464 12.82 7.98 9.59
N PHE A 465 11.90 8.94 9.49
CA PHE A 465 11.89 9.95 8.43
C PHE A 465 11.38 11.28 8.99
N SER A 466 11.94 12.40 8.51
CA SER A 466 11.43 13.74 8.81
C SER A 466 11.83 14.73 7.73
N ARG A 467 10.87 15.58 7.35
CA ARG A 467 11.08 16.82 6.57
C ARG A 467 10.76 18.07 7.40
N ILE A 468 10.48 17.92 8.69
CA ILE A 468 10.26 19.03 9.62
C ILE A 468 11.54 19.88 9.67
N ASN A 469 11.42 21.20 9.52
CA ASN A 469 12.54 22.17 9.49
C ASN A 469 13.60 21.93 8.40
N LYS A 470 13.37 21.07 7.43
CA LYS A 470 14.24 21.00 6.24
C LYS A 470 13.72 22.01 5.23
N GLU A 471 14.56 22.99 4.86
CA GLU A 471 14.25 23.88 3.74
C GLU A 471 14.08 23.03 2.49
N ASP A 472 12.94 23.18 1.83
CA ASP A 472 12.59 22.51 0.60
C ASP A 472 13.44 22.93 -0.60
#